data_252d766a82ff1d6290acc4c9b143664d
#
_entry.id   252d766a82ff1d6290acc4c9b143664d
#
_cell.length_a   1.000
_cell.length_b   1.000
_cell.length_c   1.000
_cell.angle_alpha   90.00
_cell.angle_beta   90.00
_cell.angle_gamma   90.00
#
_symmetry.space_group_name_H-M   'P 1'
#
loop_
_entity.id
_entity.type
_entity.pdbx_description
1 polymer ?
#
loop_
_entity_poly.entity_id
_entity_poly.type
_entity_poly.pdbx_seq_one_letter_code
_entity_poly.pdbx_strand_id
1 'polypeptide(L)'
;MMIDRGWVKRNLGFDPIATPAPASTFSFARAERTSSVEDLQREIIDFDSEAPEGKEFLAFTTATGLSRYTDVPWPKGLAPKPDKAARAGSGGGLPTADVLVVTWTVDEGHALSRVLTPGKDSRNDYRPYTHNFASISKNMRPGCPALELKRLGTYWTTTIGAKSLVVFKSDSHMSQDGPKLPNIDVWSQIISEVRPTIVITTGTAGGIGKQFEVGDVVVSPIVRFDCMSKFKSEQFHDAHYSSVAPKTKYLATAKTLFKANSGQLPKENTRPPNIVRVTPTALASSVMTTDFFGFDTSDNHYHLQGLADVSEMGDAVLGLVASRMGDKAPRWVAVRNVSDPQIKAEGTLRQQAQIAAQIYKGFGRWSSVCSAIVCWALIAAE
;
A
#
# COMPACT_ATOMS: atom_id res chain seq x y z
N MET A 1 9.82 16.49 -2.80
CA MET A 1 10.51 16.93 -1.56
C MET A 1 11.63 15.96 -1.26
N MET A 2 12.80 16.41 -0.83
CA MET A 2 13.88 15.50 -0.43
C MET A 2 13.99 15.52 1.10
N ILE A 3 13.93 14.35 1.71
CA ILE A 3 14.03 14.22 3.17
C ILE A 3 15.48 14.32 3.58
N ASP A 4 15.80 15.27 4.43
CA ASP A 4 17.09 15.41 5.07
C ASP A 4 17.00 15.23 6.58
N ARG A 5 18.16 15.23 7.24
CA ARG A 5 18.30 15.09 8.69
C ARG A 5 17.49 16.13 9.47
N GLY A 6 17.42 17.36 8.96
CA GLY A 6 16.65 18.43 9.59
C GLY A 6 15.15 18.15 9.53
N TRP A 7 14.65 17.66 8.43
CA TRP A 7 13.26 17.24 8.27
C TRP A 7 12.89 16.13 9.26
N VAL A 8 13.74 15.09 9.37
CA VAL A 8 13.52 13.98 10.32
C VAL A 8 13.43 14.51 11.76
N LYS A 9 14.37 15.37 12.16
CA LYS A 9 14.37 15.96 13.50
C LYS A 9 13.10 16.76 13.80
N ARG A 10 12.59 17.53 12.83
CA ARG A 10 11.39 18.37 13.02
C ARG A 10 10.10 17.59 13.02
N ASN A 11 9.99 16.53 12.19
CA ASN A 11 8.74 15.76 12.03
C ASN A 11 8.69 14.49 12.88
N LEU A 12 9.84 13.86 13.12
CA LEU A 12 9.92 12.61 13.87
C LEU A 12 10.61 12.78 15.25
N GLY A 13 11.14 13.97 15.56
CA GLY A 13 11.64 14.33 16.88
C GLY A 13 13.00 13.73 17.27
N PHE A 14 13.70 13.02 16.38
CA PHE A 14 15.01 12.46 16.65
C PHE A 14 15.99 12.72 15.50
N ASP A 15 17.29 12.57 15.80
CA ASP A 15 18.35 12.68 14.81
C ASP A 15 18.83 11.28 14.40
N PRO A 16 18.49 10.80 13.19
CA PRO A 16 18.74 9.40 12.80
C PRO A 16 20.22 9.05 12.66
N ILE A 17 21.10 10.06 12.59
CA ILE A 17 22.56 9.86 12.42
C ILE A 17 23.30 10.03 13.75
N ALA A 18 22.89 11.01 14.58
CA ALA A 18 23.60 11.37 15.80
C ALA A 18 23.05 10.69 17.07
N THR A 19 21.81 10.30 17.07
CA THR A 19 21.15 9.73 18.24
C THR A 19 20.40 8.48 17.82
N PRO A 20 20.68 7.31 18.41
CA PRO A 20 19.79 6.17 18.29
C PRO A 20 18.38 6.62 18.67
N ALA A 21 17.38 6.16 17.93
CA ALA A 21 16.00 6.45 18.28
C ALA A 21 15.75 6.11 19.76
N PRO A 22 14.95 6.92 20.49
CA PRO A 22 14.62 6.61 21.88
C PRO A 22 14.13 5.17 22.02
N ALA A 23 14.39 4.52 23.14
CA ALA A 23 13.98 3.14 23.40
C ALA A 23 12.45 2.92 23.26
N SER A 24 11.65 3.98 23.37
CA SER A 24 10.20 3.99 23.08
C SER A 24 9.87 3.90 21.60
N THR A 25 10.81 4.15 20.69
CA THR A 25 10.74 3.83 19.26
C THR A 25 11.33 2.44 19.06
N PHE A 26 10.76 1.52 19.73
CA PHE A 26 11.18 0.18 20.13
C PHE A 26 11.81 -0.70 19.04
N SER A 27 11.22 -0.78 17.87
CA SER A 27 11.72 -1.61 16.78
C SER A 27 13.12 -1.20 16.31
N PHE A 28 13.54 0.05 16.55
CA PHE A 28 14.85 0.57 16.21
C PHE A 28 16.00 0.02 17.04
N ALA A 29 15.85 -0.02 18.35
CA ALA A 29 16.90 -0.56 19.23
C ALA A 29 17.13 -2.06 18.98
N ARG A 30 16.10 -2.78 18.52
CA ARG A 30 16.18 -4.18 18.12
C ARG A 30 16.74 -4.33 16.72
N ALA A 31 16.31 -3.48 15.77
CA ALA A 31 16.82 -3.45 14.40
C ALA A 31 18.29 -3.03 14.31
N GLU A 32 18.75 -2.10 15.15
CA GLU A 32 20.15 -1.68 15.18
C GLU A 32 21.13 -2.79 15.52
N ARG A 33 20.68 -3.80 16.25
CA ARG A 33 21.59 -4.87 16.74
C ARG A 33 21.76 -6.04 15.79
N THR A 34 20.77 -6.35 14.94
CA THR A 34 20.79 -7.59 14.14
C THR A 34 20.11 -7.53 12.78
N SER A 35 19.36 -6.47 12.45
CA SER A 35 18.43 -6.51 11.33
C SER A 35 19.06 -6.08 10.01
N SER A 36 18.88 -6.91 8.99
CA SER A 36 19.13 -6.58 7.60
C SER A 36 18.06 -5.58 7.08
N VAL A 37 18.24 -5.06 5.87
CA VAL A 37 17.21 -4.24 5.21
C VAL A 37 15.92 -5.06 5.02
N GLU A 38 16.03 -6.37 4.80
CA GLU A 38 14.91 -7.32 4.69
C GLU A 38 14.12 -7.46 5.99
N ASP A 39 14.78 -7.40 7.14
CA ASP A 39 14.09 -7.43 8.43
C ASP A 39 13.31 -6.13 8.67
N LEU A 40 13.88 -4.97 8.30
CA LEU A 40 13.16 -3.68 8.33
C LEU A 40 11.93 -3.70 7.42
N GLN A 41 12.05 -4.27 6.23
CA GLN A 41 10.95 -4.46 5.31
C GLN A 41 9.82 -5.30 5.92
N ARG A 42 10.17 -6.42 6.57
CA ARG A 42 9.21 -7.29 7.24
C ARG A 42 8.52 -6.56 8.38
N GLU A 43 9.25 -5.80 9.19
CA GLU A 43 8.68 -4.96 10.24
C GLU A 43 7.69 -3.93 9.70
N ILE A 44 7.96 -3.31 8.55
CA ILE A 44 7.03 -2.34 7.93
C ILE A 44 5.73 -3.02 7.51
N ILE A 45 5.81 -4.21 6.89
CA ILE A 45 4.63 -4.93 6.40
C ILE A 45 3.75 -5.39 7.57
N ASP A 46 4.37 -5.84 8.66
CA ASP A 46 3.67 -6.39 9.83
C ASP A 46 3.39 -5.32 10.91
N PHE A 47 3.80 -4.06 10.69
CA PHE A 47 3.60 -2.99 11.65
C PHE A 47 2.11 -2.77 11.94
N ASP A 48 1.75 -2.93 13.20
CA ASP A 48 0.41 -2.69 13.74
C ASP A 48 0.44 -1.47 14.66
N SER A 49 -0.11 -0.37 14.18
CA SER A 49 -0.15 0.89 14.94
C SER A 49 -1.03 0.84 16.20
N GLU A 50 -1.90 -0.17 16.31
CA GLU A 50 -2.73 -0.38 17.51
C GLU A 50 -2.09 -1.35 18.52
N ALA A 51 -1.00 -2.03 18.16
CA ALA A 51 -0.19 -2.79 19.11
C ALA A 51 0.48 -1.85 20.13
N PRO A 52 0.92 -2.34 21.30
CA PRO A 52 1.54 -1.50 22.32
C PRO A 52 2.67 -0.62 21.76
N GLU A 53 3.57 -1.18 20.96
CA GLU A 53 4.67 -0.46 20.33
C GLU A 53 4.16 0.59 19.32
N GLY A 54 3.11 0.25 18.56
CA GLY A 54 2.48 1.17 17.62
C GLY A 54 1.78 2.33 18.32
N LYS A 55 1.16 2.08 19.48
CA LYS A 55 0.53 3.12 20.30
C LYS A 55 1.56 4.08 20.90
N GLU A 56 2.70 3.59 21.37
CA GLU A 56 3.79 4.44 21.85
C GLU A 56 4.32 5.32 20.73
N PHE A 57 4.51 4.76 19.54
CA PHE A 57 4.96 5.53 18.38
C PHE A 57 3.90 6.57 17.94
N LEU A 58 2.62 6.20 17.90
CA LEU A 58 1.53 7.13 17.62
C LEU A 58 1.38 8.21 18.71
N ALA A 59 1.56 7.86 19.98
CA ALA A 59 1.58 8.86 21.06
C ALA A 59 2.70 9.87 20.85
N PHE A 60 3.86 9.43 20.40
CA PHE A 60 4.97 10.29 20.04
C PHE A 60 4.65 11.20 18.85
N THR A 61 4.08 10.66 17.76
CA THR A 61 3.66 11.45 16.60
C THR A 61 2.47 12.37 16.93
N THR A 62 1.58 11.97 17.85
CA THR A 62 0.47 12.80 18.35
C THR A 62 0.99 13.99 19.16
N ALA A 63 2.07 13.82 19.92
CA ALA A 63 2.76 14.93 20.59
C ALA A 63 3.34 15.94 19.57
N THR A 64 3.55 15.55 18.33
CA THR A 64 3.94 16.43 17.21
C THR A 64 2.76 17.09 16.50
N GLY A 65 1.52 16.86 16.94
CA GLY A 65 0.30 17.52 16.46
C GLY A 65 -0.55 16.70 15.48
N LEU A 66 -0.29 15.39 15.31
CA LEU A 66 -1.15 14.49 14.56
C LEU A 66 -2.35 14.07 15.41
N SER A 67 -3.54 14.17 14.87
CA SER A 67 -4.79 13.93 15.59
C SER A 67 -5.59 12.74 15.01
N ARG A 68 -6.85 12.61 15.38
CA ARG A 68 -7.71 11.50 14.95
C ARG A 68 -8.20 11.65 13.51
N TYR A 69 -8.62 10.54 12.90
CA TYR A 69 -9.33 10.55 11.63
C TYR A 69 -10.56 11.47 11.66
N THR A 70 -10.73 12.24 10.60
CA THR A 70 -11.91 13.06 10.36
C THR A 70 -12.81 12.35 9.33
N ASP A 71 -14.11 12.38 9.53
CA ASP A 71 -15.06 11.84 8.57
C ASP A 71 -14.96 12.58 7.23
N VAL A 72 -15.00 11.81 6.16
CA VAL A 72 -14.91 12.35 4.81
C VAL A 72 -16.29 12.86 4.38
N PRO A 73 -16.44 14.14 3.97
CA PRO A 73 -17.72 14.70 3.55
C PRO A 73 -18.06 14.27 2.11
N TRP A 74 -18.56 13.06 1.96
CA TRP A 74 -18.86 12.47 0.67
C TRP A 74 -19.93 13.24 -0.12
N PRO A 75 -19.82 13.31 -1.47
CA PRO A 75 -20.90 13.80 -2.31
C PRO A 75 -22.17 12.98 -2.12
N LYS A 76 -23.34 13.65 -2.26
CA LYS A 76 -24.67 13.04 -2.07
C LYS A 76 -24.81 11.76 -2.92
N GLY A 77 -25.18 10.65 -2.28
CA GLY A 77 -25.42 9.37 -2.92
C GLY A 77 -24.17 8.54 -3.23
N LEU A 78 -22.96 9.06 -2.95
CA LEU A 78 -21.69 8.39 -3.22
C LEU A 78 -20.88 8.02 -1.95
N ALA A 79 -21.46 8.23 -0.77
CA ALA A 79 -20.87 7.74 0.47
C ALA A 79 -20.79 6.19 0.43
N PRO A 80 -19.69 5.60 0.86
CA PRO A 80 -19.59 4.15 1.04
C PRO A 80 -20.67 3.66 2.03
N LYS A 81 -21.31 2.53 1.70
CA LYS A 81 -22.35 1.89 2.53
C LYS A 81 -21.96 0.44 2.82
N PRO A 82 -21.24 0.19 3.92
CA PRO A 82 -20.85 -1.16 4.29
C PRO A 82 -22.06 -2.04 4.58
N ASP A 83 -21.97 -3.31 4.17
CA ASP A 83 -22.96 -4.30 4.53
C ASP A 83 -22.94 -4.52 6.06
N LYS A 84 -24.07 -4.93 6.63
CA LYS A 84 -24.15 -5.23 8.08
C LYS A 84 -23.22 -6.38 8.48
N ALA A 85 -23.08 -7.37 7.59
CA ALA A 85 -22.14 -8.46 7.68
C ALA A 85 -21.50 -8.70 6.32
N ALA A 86 -20.23 -9.11 6.29
CA ALA A 86 -19.55 -9.42 5.04
C ALA A 86 -20.28 -10.58 4.33
N ARG A 87 -20.68 -10.36 3.08
CA ARG A 87 -21.30 -11.41 2.26
C ARG A 87 -20.29 -12.53 2.03
N ALA A 88 -20.76 -13.75 1.90
CA ALA A 88 -19.94 -14.89 1.53
C ALA A 88 -20.27 -15.32 0.09
N GLY A 89 -19.25 -15.81 -0.60
CA GLY A 89 -19.43 -16.54 -1.84
C GLY A 89 -19.81 -18.01 -1.60
N SER A 90 -20.07 -18.73 -2.67
CA SER A 90 -20.32 -20.16 -2.60
C SER A 90 -19.04 -20.92 -2.19
N GLY A 91 -19.21 -22.03 -1.47
CA GLY A 91 -18.09 -22.90 -1.09
C GLY A 91 -17.03 -22.27 -0.19
N GLY A 92 -17.33 -21.17 0.50
CA GLY A 92 -16.36 -20.46 1.35
C GLY A 92 -15.48 -19.42 0.64
N GLY A 93 -15.70 -19.22 -0.67
CA GLY A 93 -15.03 -18.21 -1.49
C GLY A 93 -15.52 -16.78 -1.25
N LEU A 94 -14.96 -15.83 -1.99
CA LEU A 94 -15.40 -14.44 -2.02
C LEU A 94 -16.72 -14.29 -2.80
N PRO A 95 -17.58 -13.33 -2.42
CA PRO A 95 -18.79 -13.04 -3.19
C PRO A 95 -18.45 -12.31 -4.49
N THR A 96 -19.31 -12.45 -5.50
CA THR A 96 -19.21 -11.64 -6.72
C THR A 96 -19.44 -10.17 -6.43
N ALA A 97 -18.69 -9.28 -7.11
CA ALA A 97 -18.83 -7.83 -6.99
C ALA A 97 -18.33 -7.13 -8.26
N ASP A 98 -18.79 -5.88 -8.49
CA ASP A 98 -18.34 -5.06 -9.62
C ASP A 98 -16.87 -4.66 -9.50
N VAL A 99 -16.40 -4.45 -8.27
CA VAL A 99 -15.05 -3.96 -7.97
C VAL A 99 -14.39 -4.81 -6.88
N LEU A 100 -13.13 -5.17 -7.10
CA LEU A 100 -12.25 -5.73 -6.09
C LEU A 100 -11.18 -4.69 -5.74
N VAL A 101 -11.10 -4.29 -4.46
CA VAL A 101 -10.04 -3.40 -3.94
C VAL A 101 -9.13 -4.21 -3.03
N VAL A 102 -7.82 -4.16 -3.27
CA VAL A 102 -6.84 -4.98 -2.53
C VAL A 102 -5.74 -4.11 -1.94
N THR A 103 -5.37 -4.41 -0.70
CA THR A 103 -4.24 -3.82 0.02
C THR A 103 -3.51 -4.88 0.85
N TRP A 104 -2.36 -4.55 1.49
CA TRP A 104 -1.50 -5.55 2.13
C TRP A 104 -1.18 -5.27 3.58
N THR A 105 -0.65 -4.08 3.92
CA THR A 105 -0.18 -3.81 5.28
C THR A 105 -1.33 -3.54 6.25
N VAL A 106 -1.05 -3.64 7.55
CA VAL A 106 -2.05 -3.35 8.59
C VAL A 106 -2.53 -1.91 8.52
N ASP A 107 -1.62 -0.96 8.37
CA ASP A 107 -1.95 0.47 8.27
C ASP A 107 -2.76 0.82 7.03
N GLU A 108 -2.43 0.22 5.89
CA GLU A 108 -3.19 0.36 4.64
C GLU A 108 -4.62 -0.21 4.79
N GLY A 109 -4.73 -1.43 5.36
CA GLY A 109 -6.02 -2.06 5.62
C GLY A 109 -6.89 -1.23 6.55
N HIS A 110 -6.29 -0.66 7.60
CA HIS A 110 -6.97 0.23 8.52
C HIS A 110 -7.45 1.52 7.84
N ALA A 111 -6.59 2.19 7.06
CA ALA A 111 -6.98 3.38 6.30
C ALA A 111 -8.08 3.08 5.28
N LEU A 112 -7.95 1.96 4.56
CA LEU A 112 -8.92 1.53 3.56
C LEU A 112 -10.28 1.22 4.19
N SER A 113 -10.29 0.54 5.35
CA SER A 113 -11.53 0.25 6.07
C SER A 113 -12.22 1.53 6.56
N ARG A 114 -11.49 2.48 7.09
CA ARG A 114 -12.03 3.78 7.54
C ARG A 114 -12.68 4.56 6.41
N VAL A 115 -12.15 4.46 5.19
CA VAL A 115 -12.64 5.20 4.01
C VAL A 115 -13.74 4.43 3.28
N LEU A 116 -13.54 3.14 2.95
CA LEU A 116 -14.47 2.38 2.10
C LEU A 116 -15.50 1.55 2.88
N THR A 117 -15.22 1.23 4.14
CA THR A 117 -16.14 0.49 5.00
C THR A 117 -16.30 1.19 6.36
N PRO A 118 -16.75 2.48 6.38
CA PRO A 118 -16.82 3.27 7.62
C PRO A 118 -17.62 2.54 8.70
N GLY A 119 -17.11 2.57 9.95
CA GLY A 119 -17.67 1.84 11.08
C GLY A 119 -17.31 0.35 11.13
N LYS A 120 -16.45 -0.12 10.22
CA LYS A 120 -15.85 -1.46 10.26
C LYS A 120 -14.34 -1.35 10.39
N ASP A 121 -13.78 -2.18 11.25
CA ASP A 121 -12.34 -2.29 11.46
C ASP A 121 -11.77 -3.49 10.71
N SER A 122 -10.74 -3.27 9.88
CA SER A 122 -10.15 -4.32 9.04
C SER A 122 -9.52 -5.46 9.84
N ARG A 123 -9.15 -5.21 11.09
CA ARG A 123 -8.53 -6.19 11.99
C ARG A 123 -9.57 -7.04 12.72
N ASN A 124 -10.64 -6.39 13.24
CA ASN A 124 -11.57 -7.01 14.17
C ASN A 124 -12.89 -7.45 13.53
N ASP A 125 -13.37 -6.69 12.52
CA ASP A 125 -14.67 -6.94 11.88
C ASP A 125 -14.57 -7.73 10.59
N TYR A 126 -13.45 -7.59 9.84
CA TYR A 126 -13.31 -8.20 8.52
C TYR A 126 -13.33 -9.72 8.62
N ARG A 127 -14.06 -10.33 7.69
CA ARG A 127 -14.19 -11.77 7.61
C ARG A 127 -12.89 -12.42 7.14
N PRO A 128 -12.37 -13.43 7.84
CA PRO A 128 -11.22 -14.21 7.37
C PRO A 128 -11.52 -14.93 6.04
N TYR A 129 -10.54 -14.91 5.14
CA TYR A 129 -10.58 -15.62 3.87
C TYR A 129 -9.61 -16.79 3.90
N THR A 130 -10.16 -18.00 3.93
CA THR A 130 -9.40 -19.25 4.09
C THR A 130 -9.61 -20.24 2.94
N HIS A 131 -10.38 -19.88 1.92
CA HIS A 131 -10.67 -20.78 0.80
C HIS A 131 -9.36 -21.21 0.12
N ASN A 132 -9.19 -22.53 -0.06
CA ASN A 132 -7.98 -23.17 -0.57
C ASN A 132 -6.66 -22.83 0.16
N PHE A 133 -6.71 -22.29 1.38
CA PHE A 133 -5.51 -21.94 2.15
C PHE A 133 -4.51 -23.11 2.23
N ALA A 134 -5.00 -24.33 2.56
CA ALA A 134 -4.12 -25.49 2.71
C ALA A 134 -3.38 -25.88 1.41
N SER A 135 -3.89 -25.52 0.24
CA SER A 135 -3.23 -25.76 -1.05
C SER A 135 -2.20 -24.68 -1.35
N ILE A 136 -2.59 -23.41 -1.23
CA ILE A 136 -1.76 -22.25 -1.60
C ILE A 136 -0.60 -22.09 -0.63
N SER A 137 -0.86 -22.28 0.67
CA SER A 137 0.12 -22.06 1.73
C SER A 137 1.35 -22.97 1.67
N LYS A 138 1.27 -24.11 0.99
CA LYS A 138 2.40 -25.04 0.81
C LYS A 138 3.62 -24.41 0.12
N ASN A 139 3.41 -23.37 -0.65
CA ASN A 139 4.44 -22.67 -1.40
C ASN A 139 4.90 -21.37 -0.72
N MET A 140 4.33 -21.01 0.44
CA MET A 140 4.71 -19.82 1.20
C MET A 140 5.95 -20.08 2.05
N ARG A 141 6.73 -19.02 2.29
CA ARG A 141 7.92 -19.09 3.16
C ARG A 141 7.52 -19.06 4.63
N PRO A 142 8.31 -19.70 5.52
CA PRO A 142 8.21 -19.46 6.95
C PRO A 142 8.29 -17.96 7.27
N GLY A 143 7.44 -17.50 8.20
CA GLY A 143 7.32 -16.09 8.57
C GLY A 143 6.41 -15.26 7.64
N CYS A 144 5.77 -15.87 6.64
CA CYS A 144 4.68 -15.21 5.91
C CYS A 144 3.46 -15.02 6.83
N PRO A 145 2.89 -13.81 6.98
CA PRO A 145 1.74 -13.56 7.84
C PRO A 145 0.56 -14.51 7.56
N ALA A 146 0.33 -14.86 6.29
CA ALA A 146 -0.71 -15.81 5.94
C ALA A 146 -0.56 -17.17 6.62
N LEU A 147 0.68 -17.67 6.81
CA LEU A 147 0.94 -18.93 7.51
C LEU A 147 0.63 -18.82 9.01
N GLU A 148 1.05 -17.72 9.62
CA GLU A 148 0.84 -17.48 11.06
C GLU A 148 -0.64 -17.30 11.38
N LEU A 149 -1.33 -16.53 10.55
CA LEU A 149 -2.76 -16.21 10.70
C LEU A 149 -3.68 -17.30 10.14
N LYS A 150 -3.14 -18.33 9.47
CA LYS A 150 -3.87 -19.46 8.84
C LYS A 150 -5.00 -19.01 7.91
N ARG A 151 -4.76 -17.95 7.13
CA ARG A 151 -5.70 -17.36 6.18
C ARG A 151 -4.93 -16.65 5.06
N LEU A 152 -5.57 -16.45 3.89
CA LEU A 152 -4.98 -15.72 2.77
C LEU A 152 -5.21 -14.20 2.86
N GLY A 153 -6.11 -13.78 3.72
CA GLY A 153 -6.45 -12.38 3.94
C GLY A 153 -7.74 -12.22 4.72
N THR A 154 -8.22 -10.98 4.78
CA THR A 154 -9.53 -10.61 5.34
C THR A 154 -10.29 -9.71 4.38
N TYR A 155 -11.62 -9.71 4.44
CA TYR A 155 -12.43 -8.90 3.54
C TYR A 155 -13.73 -8.39 4.17
N TRP A 156 -14.25 -7.31 3.58
CA TRP A 156 -15.60 -6.80 3.84
C TRP A 156 -16.29 -6.45 2.52
N THR A 157 -17.62 -6.38 2.55
CA THR A 157 -18.41 -5.97 1.39
C THR A 157 -19.09 -4.64 1.64
N THR A 158 -19.16 -3.80 0.61
CA THR A 158 -19.72 -2.46 0.67
C THR A 158 -20.30 -2.04 -0.69
N THR A 159 -20.98 -0.90 -0.75
CA THR A 159 -21.43 -0.31 -2.00
C THR A 159 -21.07 1.17 -2.06
N ILE A 160 -20.78 1.68 -3.27
CA ILE A 160 -20.59 3.10 -3.57
C ILE A 160 -21.46 3.43 -4.79
N GLY A 161 -22.47 4.29 -4.62
CA GLY A 161 -23.46 4.48 -5.66
C GLY A 161 -24.18 3.17 -5.99
N ALA A 162 -24.12 2.75 -7.26
CA ALA A 162 -24.67 1.48 -7.73
C ALA A 162 -23.65 0.32 -7.76
N LYS A 163 -22.40 0.55 -7.38
CA LYS A 163 -21.31 -0.44 -7.48
C LYS A 163 -21.18 -1.27 -6.21
N SER A 164 -21.14 -2.58 -6.37
CA SER A 164 -20.83 -3.52 -5.32
C SER A 164 -19.31 -3.74 -5.23
N LEU A 165 -18.77 -3.83 -4.01
CA LEU A 165 -17.35 -3.94 -3.76
C LEU A 165 -17.02 -5.10 -2.82
N VAL A 166 -15.90 -5.75 -3.10
CA VAL A 166 -15.14 -6.52 -2.11
C VAL A 166 -13.88 -5.71 -1.78
N VAL A 167 -13.72 -5.37 -0.51
CA VAL A 167 -12.51 -4.72 0.04
C VAL A 167 -11.71 -5.82 0.73
N PHE A 168 -10.52 -6.12 0.21
CA PHE A 168 -9.69 -7.25 0.61
C PHE A 168 -8.33 -6.78 1.12
N LYS A 169 -7.97 -7.20 2.34
CA LYS A 169 -6.63 -7.05 2.90
C LYS A 169 -5.93 -8.40 2.77
N SER A 170 -4.89 -8.48 1.94
CA SER A 170 -4.08 -9.69 1.76
C SER A 170 -3.14 -9.90 2.95
N ASP A 171 -2.99 -11.14 3.39
CA ASP A 171 -1.98 -11.55 4.38
C ASP A 171 -0.77 -12.23 3.71
N SER A 172 -0.73 -12.23 2.36
CA SER A 172 0.41 -12.68 1.55
C SER A 172 0.92 -11.54 0.70
N HIS A 173 2.22 -11.34 0.69
CA HIS A 173 2.92 -10.30 -0.05
C HIS A 173 4.10 -10.89 -0.83
N MET A 174 4.39 -10.39 -2.04
CA MET A 174 5.43 -10.93 -2.91
C MET A 174 6.78 -11.11 -2.22
N SER A 175 7.19 -10.15 -1.41
CA SER A 175 8.47 -10.20 -0.69
C SER A 175 8.58 -11.32 0.34
N GLN A 176 7.44 -11.77 0.85
CA GLN A 176 7.34 -12.84 1.85
C GLN A 176 6.88 -14.17 1.26
N ASP A 177 6.65 -14.19 -0.04
CA ASP A 177 6.29 -15.40 -0.77
C ASP A 177 7.46 -16.39 -0.85
N GLY A 178 7.11 -17.64 -1.07
CA GLY A 178 8.08 -18.68 -1.41
C GLY A 178 8.62 -18.53 -2.83
N PRO A 179 9.57 -19.41 -3.21
CA PRO A 179 10.26 -19.33 -4.50
C PRO A 179 9.33 -19.49 -5.71
N LYS A 180 8.12 -20.01 -5.53
CA LYS A 180 7.12 -20.22 -6.59
C LYS A 180 6.09 -19.09 -6.72
N LEU A 181 6.31 -17.98 -6.05
CA LEU A 181 5.42 -16.81 -6.03
C LEU A 181 3.93 -17.19 -5.85
N PRO A 182 3.54 -17.76 -4.68
CA PRO A 182 2.16 -18.22 -4.42
C PRO A 182 1.12 -17.09 -4.49
N ASN A 183 1.53 -15.82 -4.49
CA ASN A 183 0.66 -14.69 -4.74
C ASN A 183 -0.05 -14.76 -6.10
N ILE A 184 0.55 -15.41 -7.09
CA ILE A 184 -0.10 -15.67 -8.39
C ILE A 184 -1.37 -16.49 -8.19
N ASP A 185 -1.31 -17.53 -7.34
CA ASP A 185 -2.47 -18.41 -7.06
C ASP A 185 -3.54 -17.64 -6.26
N VAL A 186 -3.11 -16.82 -5.27
CA VAL A 186 -4.03 -15.96 -4.51
C VAL A 186 -4.77 -15.01 -5.45
N TRP A 187 -4.05 -14.28 -6.31
CA TRP A 187 -4.64 -13.34 -7.26
C TRP A 187 -5.60 -14.02 -8.25
N SER A 188 -5.17 -15.13 -8.83
CA SER A 188 -5.99 -15.90 -9.77
C SER A 188 -7.29 -16.36 -9.11
N GLN A 189 -7.22 -16.81 -7.86
CA GLN A 189 -8.37 -17.28 -7.10
C GLN A 189 -9.34 -16.13 -6.77
N ILE A 190 -8.86 -15.04 -6.16
CA ILE A 190 -9.77 -13.96 -5.75
C ILE A 190 -10.43 -13.26 -6.94
N ILE A 191 -9.71 -13.11 -8.07
CA ILE A 191 -10.31 -12.58 -9.31
C ILE A 191 -11.38 -13.53 -9.86
N SER A 192 -11.09 -14.83 -9.90
CA SER A 192 -12.04 -15.83 -10.42
C SER A 192 -13.30 -15.94 -9.56
N GLU A 193 -13.20 -15.74 -8.26
CA GLU A 193 -14.34 -15.76 -7.35
C GLU A 193 -15.18 -14.48 -7.42
N VAL A 194 -14.52 -13.31 -7.29
CA VAL A 194 -15.20 -12.01 -7.29
C VAL A 194 -15.76 -11.68 -8.67
N ARG A 195 -15.07 -12.04 -9.73
CA ARG A 195 -15.40 -11.72 -11.14
C ARG A 195 -15.63 -10.22 -11.34
N PRO A 196 -14.70 -9.37 -10.90
CA PRO A 196 -14.88 -7.93 -10.95
C PRO A 196 -14.74 -7.40 -12.39
N THR A 197 -15.36 -6.26 -12.68
CA THR A 197 -15.12 -5.51 -13.92
C THR A 197 -13.82 -4.72 -13.86
N ILE A 198 -13.39 -4.37 -12.63
CA ILE A 198 -12.14 -3.69 -12.34
C ILE A 198 -11.54 -4.15 -11.01
N VAL A 199 -10.22 -4.33 -10.99
CA VAL A 199 -9.42 -4.53 -9.79
C VAL A 199 -8.64 -3.25 -9.50
N ILE A 200 -8.68 -2.79 -8.26
CA ILE A 200 -7.90 -1.64 -7.78
C ILE A 200 -6.95 -2.14 -6.69
N THR A 201 -5.65 -2.02 -6.91
CA THR A 201 -4.68 -2.17 -5.83
C THR A 201 -4.44 -0.83 -5.16
N THR A 202 -4.22 -0.81 -3.86
CA THR A 202 -3.94 0.43 -3.15
C THR A 202 -3.04 0.19 -1.96
N GLY A 203 -2.24 1.18 -1.63
CA GLY A 203 -1.35 1.15 -0.48
C GLY A 203 -0.18 2.12 -0.62
N THR A 204 0.80 1.93 0.24
CA THR A 204 1.99 2.76 0.35
C THR A 204 3.03 2.43 -0.72
N ALA A 205 3.85 3.41 -1.06
CA ALA A 205 4.98 3.26 -1.95
C ALA A 205 6.04 4.34 -1.67
N GLY A 206 7.30 4.05 -1.95
CA GLY A 206 8.38 5.02 -1.99
C GLY A 206 8.27 5.91 -3.23
N GLY A 207 8.25 7.23 -3.04
CA GLY A 207 8.23 8.22 -4.12
C GLY A 207 9.60 8.33 -4.79
N ILE A 208 9.65 8.19 -6.13
CA ILE A 208 10.88 8.30 -6.93
C ILE A 208 11.02 9.72 -7.46
N GLY A 209 12.13 10.38 -7.11
CA GLY A 209 12.38 11.77 -7.48
C GLY A 209 11.84 12.79 -6.46
N LYS A 210 12.45 13.97 -6.51
CA LYS A 210 12.24 15.07 -5.55
C LYS A 210 10.88 15.76 -5.63
N GLN A 211 10.07 15.45 -6.64
CA GLN A 211 8.75 16.09 -6.87
C GLN A 211 7.66 15.55 -5.95
N PHE A 212 7.87 14.40 -5.33
CA PHE A 212 6.87 13.77 -4.48
C PHE A 212 6.95 14.24 -3.02
N GLU A 213 5.79 14.29 -2.37
CA GLU A 213 5.61 14.58 -0.96
C GLU A 213 4.74 13.49 -0.32
N VAL A 214 4.85 13.33 1.01
CA VAL A 214 4.05 12.35 1.75
C VAL A 214 2.56 12.62 1.53
N GLY A 215 1.83 11.60 1.10
CA GLY A 215 0.40 11.68 0.81
C GLY A 215 0.06 11.93 -0.66
N ASP A 216 1.03 12.26 -1.53
CA ASP A 216 0.79 12.26 -2.98
C ASP A 216 0.32 10.88 -3.44
N VAL A 217 -0.55 10.85 -4.45
CA VAL A 217 -1.13 9.59 -4.96
C VAL A 217 -0.83 9.43 -6.44
N VAL A 218 -0.23 8.31 -6.80
CA VAL A 218 -0.02 7.90 -8.19
C VAL A 218 -1.12 6.93 -8.59
N VAL A 219 -1.79 7.22 -9.71
CA VAL A 219 -2.82 6.38 -10.34
C VAL A 219 -2.26 5.86 -11.65
N SER A 220 -1.94 4.58 -11.69
CA SER A 220 -1.24 3.97 -12.81
C SER A 220 -1.97 2.75 -13.38
N PRO A 221 -2.27 2.76 -14.68
CA PRO A 221 -2.65 1.56 -15.42
C PRO A 221 -1.42 0.77 -15.92
N ILE A 222 -0.21 1.13 -15.49
CA ILE A 222 1.05 0.45 -15.84
C ILE A 222 1.74 0.03 -14.55
N VAL A 223 2.16 -1.23 -14.52
CA VAL A 223 3.03 -1.78 -13.47
C VAL A 223 4.22 -2.48 -14.13
N ARG A 224 5.37 -2.47 -13.45
CA ARG A 224 6.55 -3.19 -13.91
C ARG A 224 7.26 -3.89 -12.76
N PHE A 225 7.89 -5.01 -13.07
CA PHE A 225 8.84 -5.63 -12.15
C PHE A 225 10.22 -4.99 -12.27
N ASP A 226 10.94 -4.96 -11.15
CA ASP A 226 12.37 -4.74 -11.05
C ASP A 226 12.91 -5.66 -9.94
N CYS A 227 13.09 -6.94 -10.31
CA CYS A 227 13.52 -7.97 -9.37
C CYS A 227 15.03 -8.18 -9.46
N MET A 228 15.74 -7.74 -8.43
CA MET A 228 17.19 -7.84 -8.34
C MET A 228 17.67 -8.84 -7.27
N SER A 229 16.75 -9.46 -6.54
CA SER A 229 17.02 -10.36 -5.41
C SER A 229 16.47 -11.77 -5.66
N LYS A 230 15.32 -12.11 -5.08
CA LYS A 230 14.74 -13.46 -5.05
C LYS A 230 14.24 -13.93 -6.40
N PHE A 231 13.69 -13.03 -7.19
CA PHE A 231 13.06 -13.31 -8.46
C PHE A 231 13.86 -12.82 -9.67
N LYS A 232 15.13 -12.47 -9.48
CA LYS A 232 16.02 -11.97 -10.55
C LYS A 232 16.21 -12.92 -11.73
N SER A 233 16.00 -14.21 -11.53
CA SER A 233 16.12 -15.24 -12.59
C SER A 233 14.80 -15.64 -13.20
N GLU A 234 13.68 -15.07 -12.74
CA GLU A 234 12.35 -15.35 -13.27
C GLU A 234 12.14 -14.61 -14.60
N GLN A 235 11.36 -15.21 -15.50
CA GLN A 235 11.07 -14.61 -16.81
C GLN A 235 10.35 -13.24 -16.71
N PHE A 236 9.69 -12.98 -15.59
CA PHE A 236 8.99 -11.72 -15.35
C PHE A 236 9.84 -10.66 -14.65
N HIS A 237 11.10 -10.92 -14.31
CA HIS A 237 11.93 -10.10 -13.42
C HIS A 237 12.03 -8.61 -13.80
N ASP A 238 11.87 -8.26 -15.08
CA ASP A 238 11.87 -6.90 -15.64
C ASP A 238 10.63 -6.60 -16.50
N ALA A 239 9.64 -7.52 -16.49
CA ALA A 239 8.45 -7.39 -17.32
C ALA A 239 7.57 -6.22 -16.87
N HIS A 240 6.87 -5.62 -17.83
CA HIS A 240 5.85 -4.61 -17.58
C HIS A 240 4.49 -5.03 -18.15
N TYR A 241 3.44 -4.53 -17.52
CA TYR A 241 2.07 -4.82 -17.90
C TYR A 241 1.27 -3.53 -17.93
N SER A 242 0.30 -3.44 -18.82
CA SER A 242 -0.59 -2.28 -18.93
C SER A 242 -2.05 -2.71 -18.98
N SER A 243 -2.90 -1.86 -18.46
CA SER A 243 -4.35 -1.98 -18.50
C SER A 243 -4.97 -0.72 -19.13
N VAL A 244 -6.27 -0.73 -19.31
CA VAL A 244 -7.01 0.42 -19.80
C VAL A 244 -7.03 1.51 -18.71
N ALA A 245 -6.80 2.77 -19.11
CA ALA A 245 -6.86 3.90 -18.17
C ALA A 245 -8.22 3.95 -17.45
N PRO A 246 -8.23 4.20 -16.13
CA PRO A 246 -9.46 4.28 -15.36
C PRO A 246 -10.23 5.57 -15.69
N LYS A 247 -11.54 5.57 -15.41
CA LYS A 247 -12.34 6.78 -15.47
C LYS A 247 -11.96 7.75 -14.34
N THR A 248 -11.89 9.04 -14.64
CA THR A 248 -11.27 10.03 -13.74
C THR A 248 -12.23 11.16 -13.29
N LYS A 249 -13.52 10.99 -13.54
CA LYS A 249 -14.57 12.01 -13.31
C LYS A 249 -14.50 12.65 -11.90
N TYR A 250 -14.21 11.90 -10.87
CA TYR A 250 -14.23 12.37 -9.48
C TYR A 250 -12.85 12.62 -8.86
N LEU A 251 -11.75 12.58 -9.63
CA LEU A 251 -10.42 12.85 -9.08
C LEU A 251 -10.24 14.28 -8.56
N ALA A 252 -10.86 15.27 -9.22
CA ALA A 252 -10.88 16.64 -8.71
C ALA A 252 -11.62 16.72 -7.36
N THR A 253 -12.72 15.99 -7.21
CA THR A 253 -13.44 15.87 -5.94
C THR A 253 -12.56 15.20 -4.87
N ALA A 254 -11.86 14.12 -5.20
CA ALA A 254 -10.93 13.45 -4.26
C ALA A 254 -9.90 14.43 -3.68
N LYS A 255 -9.31 15.31 -4.52
CA LYS A 255 -8.38 16.35 -4.03
C LYS A 255 -9.00 17.27 -2.98
N THR A 256 -10.29 17.62 -3.14
CA THR A 256 -10.96 18.46 -2.12
C THR A 256 -11.24 17.68 -0.84
N LEU A 257 -11.48 16.36 -0.95
CA LEU A 257 -11.76 15.50 0.19
C LEU A 257 -10.50 15.20 1.03
N PHE A 258 -9.30 15.33 0.46
CA PHE A 258 -8.06 15.20 1.23
C PHE A 258 -7.99 16.16 2.42
N LYS A 259 -8.63 17.32 2.32
CA LYS A 259 -8.67 18.33 3.41
C LYS A 259 -9.20 17.76 4.73
N ALA A 260 -10.04 16.73 4.69
CA ALA A 260 -10.57 16.10 5.89
C ALA A 260 -9.46 15.52 6.79
N ASN A 261 -8.37 15.02 6.19
CA ASN A 261 -7.28 14.37 6.92
C ASN A 261 -5.87 14.95 6.59
N SER A 262 -5.76 16.05 5.86
CA SER A 262 -4.46 16.63 5.48
C SER A 262 -3.65 17.14 6.66
N GLY A 263 -4.29 17.52 7.76
CA GLY A 263 -3.61 17.94 9.00
C GLY A 263 -2.86 16.81 9.72
N GLN A 264 -3.02 15.57 9.25
CA GLN A 264 -2.32 14.39 9.77
C GLN A 264 -1.03 14.07 9.00
N LEU A 265 -0.79 14.76 7.90
CA LEU A 265 0.43 14.62 7.10
C LEU A 265 1.54 15.53 7.64
N PRO A 266 2.80 15.37 7.19
CA PRO A 266 3.90 16.22 7.63
C PRO A 266 3.59 17.70 7.45
N LYS A 267 3.84 18.51 8.48
CA LYS A 267 3.65 19.97 8.41
C LYS A 267 4.56 20.66 7.39
N GLU A 268 5.63 20.00 7.02
CA GLU A 268 6.61 20.49 6.04
C GLU A 268 6.29 20.12 4.60
N ASN A 269 5.18 19.42 4.36
CA ASN A 269 4.66 19.35 3.01
C ASN A 269 4.42 20.78 2.50
N THR A 270 4.99 21.09 1.34
CA THR A 270 4.93 22.46 0.77
C THR A 270 3.60 22.75 0.11
N ARG A 271 2.81 21.72 -0.13
CA ARG A 271 1.49 21.76 -0.78
C ARG A 271 0.56 20.65 -0.26
N PRO A 272 -0.76 20.76 -0.48
CA PRO A 272 -1.67 19.64 -0.29
C PRO A 272 -1.31 18.46 -1.19
N PRO A 273 -1.66 17.21 -0.79
CA PRO A 273 -1.42 16.03 -1.61
C PRO A 273 -1.92 16.17 -3.05
N ASN A 274 -1.12 15.71 -3.99
CA ASN A 274 -1.44 15.73 -5.41
C ASN A 274 -1.84 14.34 -5.91
N ILE A 275 -2.57 14.29 -7.03
CA ILE A 275 -2.88 13.06 -7.76
C ILE A 275 -2.13 13.10 -9.10
N VAL A 276 -1.18 12.21 -9.26
CA VAL A 276 -0.42 12.00 -10.49
C VAL A 276 -1.08 10.87 -11.28
N ARG A 277 -1.44 11.14 -12.53
CA ARG A 277 -2.05 10.13 -13.42
C ARG A 277 -1.02 9.70 -14.44
N VAL A 278 -0.76 8.41 -14.46
CA VAL A 278 0.09 7.80 -15.47
C VAL A 278 -0.74 7.49 -16.72
N THR A 279 -0.22 7.84 -17.88
CA THR A 279 -0.84 7.45 -19.16
C THR A 279 -0.38 6.05 -19.57
N PRO A 280 -1.21 5.24 -20.25
CA PRO A 280 -0.87 3.85 -20.60
C PRO A 280 0.40 3.64 -21.44
N THR A 281 0.99 4.72 -21.97
CA THR A 281 2.22 4.70 -22.80
C THR A 281 3.45 5.22 -22.06
N ALA A 282 3.30 5.77 -20.84
CA ALA A 282 4.39 6.41 -20.10
C ALA A 282 5.10 5.41 -19.17
N LEU A 283 5.88 4.49 -19.73
CA LEU A 283 6.57 3.43 -18.95
C LEU A 283 7.49 3.99 -17.86
N ALA A 284 8.11 5.14 -18.09
CA ALA A 284 8.99 5.82 -17.11
C ALA A 284 8.23 6.46 -15.94
N SER A 285 6.90 6.44 -15.96
CA SER A 285 6.01 6.95 -14.91
C SER A 285 5.09 5.86 -14.38
N SER A 286 5.57 4.61 -14.32
CA SER A 286 4.81 3.44 -13.85
C SER A 286 4.86 3.30 -12.34
N VAL A 287 4.12 2.32 -11.81
CA VAL A 287 4.35 1.74 -10.48
C VAL A 287 5.33 0.59 -10.64
N MET A 288 6.43 0.62 -9.89
CA MET A 288 7.47 -0.39 -9.91
C MET A 288 7.31 -1.35 -8.72
N THR A 289 7.27 -2.64 -9.01
CA THR A 289 7.30 -3.71 -8.01
C THR A 289 8.71 -4.26 -7.88
N THR A 290 9.28 -4.13 -6.67
CA THR A 290 10.61 -4.65 -6.33
C THR A 290 10.50 -5.88 -5.43
N ASP A 291 11.49 -6.78 -5.50
CA ASP A 291 11.65 -7.92 -4.58
C ASP A 291 12.63 -7.65 -3.43
N PHE A 292 12.93 -6.37 -3.21
CA PHE A 292 13.75 -5.83 -2.13
C PHE A 292 13.10 -4.53 -1.62
N PHE A 293 13.54 -4.04 -0.45
CA PHE A 293 13.06 -2.75 0.06
C PHE A 293 13.72 -1.60 -0.72
N GLY A 294 13.07 -1.23 -1.85
CA GLY A 294 13.53 -0.16 -2.73
C GLY A 294 12.94 1.18 -2.34
N PHE A 295 13.78 2.10 -1.86
CA PHE A 295 13.45 3.50 -1.62
C PHE A 295 14.37 4.42 -2.44
N ASP A 296 13.88 5.58 -2.85
CA ASP A 296 14.68 6.48 -3.65
C ASP A 296 15.63 7.33 -2.80
N THR A 297 16.85 7.47 -3.26
CA THR A 297 17.88 8.29 -2.64
C THR A 297 18.40 9.35 -3.59
N SER A 298 18.94 10.45 -3.06
CA SER A 298 19.41 11.56 -3.91
C SER A 298 20.58 11.20 -4.83
N ASP A 299 21.29 10.13 -4.55
CA ASP A 299 22.36 9.54 -5.39
C ASP A 299 21.86 8.39 -6.29
N ASN A 300 20.54 8.13 -6.27
CA ASN A 300 19.91 7.06 -7.06
C ASN A 300 20.54 5.67 -6.84
N HIS A 301 20.80 5.30 -5.59
CA HIS A 301 21.49 4.07 -5.21
C HIS A 301 20.90 2.81 -5.84
N TYR A 302 19.57 2.69 -5.86
CA TYR A 302 18.87 1.54 -6.44
C TYR A 302 18.51 1.72 -7.93
N HIS A 303 19.00 2.78 -8.59
CA HIS A 303 18.74 3.08 -10.00
C HIS A 303 17.26 3.19 -10.39
N LEU A 304 16.40 3.64 -9.45
CA LEU A 304 14.96 3.73 -9.66
C LEU A 304 14.55 4.95 -10.51
N GLN A 305 15.35 6.03 -10.45
CA GLN A 305 15.02 7.29 -11.11
C GLN A 305 14.97 7.15 -12.64
N GLY A 306 13.90 7.69 -13.24
CA GLY A 306 13.66 7.57 -14.69
C GLY A 306 13.04 6.25 -15.13
N LEU A 307 12.78 5.33 -14.21
CA LEU A 307 12.14 4.04 -14.49
C LEU A 307 10.68 3.96 -14.03
N ALA A 308 10.33 4.70 -12.98
CA ALA A 308 8.98 4.74 -12.42
C ALA A 308 8.74 6.01 -11.60
N ASP A 309 7.50 6.28 -11.21
CA ASP A 309 7.12 7.36 -10.28
C ASP A 309 7.17 6.89 -8.82
N VAL A 310 6.85 5.63 -8.56
CA VAL A 310 6.86 5.06 -7.21
C VAL A 310 7.31 3.60 -7.24
N SER A 311 7.93 3.14 -6.14
CA SER A 311 8.31 1.75 -5.91
C SER A 311 7.49 1.13 -4.79
N GLU A 312 7.04 -0.11 -5.00
CA GLU A 312 6.27 -0.92 -4.06
C GLU A 312 6.60 -2.41 -4.26
N MET A 313 5.81 -3.36 -3.72
CA MET A 313 6.27 -4.73 -3.66
C MET A 313 5.19 -5.78 -4.02
N GLY A 314 4.20 -5.48 -4.88
CA GLY A 314 3.14 -6.44 -5.18
C GLY A 314 2.30 -6.20 -6.42
N ASP A 315 2.20 -4.98 -6.94
CA ASP A 315 1.23 -4.64 -8.02
C ASP A 315 1.52 -5.34 -9.35
N ALA A 316 2.79 -5.54 -9.70
CA ALA A 316 3.14 -6.19 -10.95
C ALA A 316 2.71 -7.66 -10.99
N VAL A 317 2.49 -8.29 -9.83
CA VAL A 317 1.91 -9.65 -9.76
C VAL A 317 0.49 -9.66 -10.31
N LEU A 318 -0.32 -8.64 -10.03
CA LEU A 318 -1.65 -8.49 -10.65
C LEU A 318 -1.53 -8.36 -12.17
N GLY A 319 -0.59 -7.55 -12.68
CA GLY A 319 -0.32 -7.41 -14.10
C GLY A 319 0.05 -8.74 -14.76
N LEU A 320 0.92 -9.52 -14.11
CA LEU A 320 1.32 -10.86 -14.55
C LEU A 320 0.12 -11.83 -14.60
N VAL A 321 -0.72 -11.83 -13.56
CA VAL A 321 -1.92 -12.69 -13.52
C VAL A 321 -2.91 -12.27 -14.60
N ALA A 322 -3.19 -10.99 -14.75
CA ALA A 322 -4.08 -10.48 -15.79
C ALA A 322 -3.58 -10.87 -17.20
N SER A 323 -2.27 -10.76 -17.45
CA SER A 323 -1.65 -11.22 -18.70
C SER A 323 -1.89 -12.70 -18.97
N ARG A 324 -1.81 -13.55 -17.94
CA ARG A 324 -2.08 -15.01 -18.07
C ARG A 324 -3.56 -15.32 -18.28
N MET A 325 -4.47 -14.49 -17.78
CA MET A 325 -5.92 -14.64 -17.98
C MET A 325 -6.37 -14.22 -19.38
N GLY A 326 -5.57 -13.44 -20.12
CA GLY A 326 -5.89 -12.96 -21.47
C GLY A 326 -7.19 -12.17 -21.49
N ASP A 327 -8.06 -12.47 -22.44
CA ASP A 327 -9.35 -11.76 -22.65
C ASP A 327 -10.34 -11.89 -21.48
N LYS A 328 -10.08 -12.80 -20.54
CA LYS A 328 -10.90 -12.96 -19.31
C LYS A 328 -10.43 -12.07 -18.17
N ALA A 329 -9.32 -11.36 -18.33
CA ALA A 329 -8.79 -10.48 -17.29
C ALA A 329 -9.72 -9.28 -17.08
N PRO A 330 -9.99 -8.90 -15.81
CA PRO A 330 -10.63 -7.62 -15.52
C PRO A 330 -9.69 -6.47 -15.90
N ARG A 331 -10.24 -5.28 -16.09
CA ARG A 331 -9.42 -4.05 -16.04
C ARG A 331 -8.79 -3.92 -14.65
N TRP A 332 -7.65 -3.28 -14.58
CA TRP A 332 -7.00 -3.03 -13.28
C TRP A 332 -6.27 -1.69 -13.26
N VAL A 333 -6.04 -1.18 -12.07
CA VAL A 333 -5.30 0.05 -11.83
C VAL A 333 -4.60 -0.02 -10.46
N ALA A 334 -3.35 0.42 -10.43
CA ALA A 334 -2.59 0.64 -9.20
C ALA A 334 -2.80 2.07 -8.70
N VAL A 335 -3.11 2.20 -7.39
CA VAL A 335 -3.31 3.48 -6.70
C VAL A 335 -2.38 3.52 -5.50
N ARG A 336 -1.25 4.19 -5.63
CA ARG A 336 -0.21 4.19 -4.60
C ARG A 336 -0.03 5.58 -4.00
N ASN A 337 -0.09 5.65 -2.68
CA ASN A 337 0.29 6.87 -1.97
C ASN A 337 1.76 6.86 -1.58
N VAL A 338 2.39 8.01 -1.71
CA VAL A 338 3.77 8.20 -1.26
C VAL A 338 3.80 8.22 0.27
N SER A 339 4.45 7.23 0.86
CA SER A 339 4.69 7.13 2.31
C SER A 339 6.08 7.63 2.69
N ASP A 340 7.05 7.45 1.82
CA ASP A 340 8.44 7.85 1.95
C ASP A 340 8.92 8.51 0.66
N PRO A 341 9.07 9.84 0.62
CA PRO A 341 9.67 10.58 -0.49
C PRO A 341 11.18 10.32 -0.58
N GLN A 342 11.81 10.86 -1.64
CA GLN A 342 13.26 10.75 -1.84
C GLN A 342 14.06 11.10 -0.58
N ILE A 343 14.95 10.20 -0.16
CA ILE A 343 15.85 10.37 0.98
C ILE A 343 17.16 11.00 0.50
N LYS A 344 17.69 11.97 1.25
CA LYS A 344 19.02 12.50 1.01
C LYS A 344 20.06 11.43 1.34
N ALA A 345 21.00 11.19 0.39
CA ALA A 345 22.06 10.20 0.55
C ALA A 345 23.11 10.69 1.57
N GLU A 346 22.75 10.64 2.85
CA GLU A 346 23.61 10.97 4.00
C GLU A 346 23.68 9.77 4.94
N GLY A 347 24.86 9.49 5.48
CA GLY A 347 25.08 8.34 6.34
C GLY A 347 25.15 7.01 5.56
N THR A 348 24.97 5.90 6.25
CA THR A 348 24.96 4.57 5.65
C THR A 348 23.64 4.26 4.98
N LEU A 349 23.63 3.33 4.02
CA LEU A 349 22.38 2.86 3.38
C LEU A 349 21.35 2.35 4.41
N ARG A 350 21.84 1.66 5.46
CA ARG A 350 20.98 1.22 6.56
C ARG A 350 20.31 2.39 7.29
N GLN A 351 21.03 3.46 7.57
CA GLN A 351 20.44 4.65 8.21
C GLN A 351 19.40 5.31 7.29
N GLN A 352 19.67 5.36 6.00
CA GLN A 352 18.69 5.85 5.00
C GLN A 352 17.44 4.98 4.95
N ALA A 353 17.58 3.65 4.94
CA ALA A 353 16.46 2.71 5.01
C ALA A 353 15.65 2.87 6.29
N GLN A 354 16.33 3.12 7.42
CA GLN A 354 15.67 3.41 8.70
C GLN A 354 14.86 4.69 8.63
N ILE A 355 15.34 5.74 7.98
CA ILE A 355 14.59 6.98 7.76
C ILE A 355 13.31 6.69 6.97
N ALA A 356 13.40 5.99 5.84
CA ALA A 356 12.24 5.61 5.04
C ALA A 356 11.20 4.83 5.88
N ALA A 357 11.65 3.81 6.63
CA ALA A 357 10.80 3.03 7.51
C ALA A 357 10.10 3.88 8.59
N GLN A 358 10.79 4.89 9.15
CA GLN A 358 10.20 5.77 10.17
C GLN A 358 9.17 6.72 9.60
N ILE A 359 9.40 7.24 8.40
CA ILE A 359 8.41 8.08 7.73
C ILE A 359 7.14 7.26 7.48
N TYR A 360 7.30 6.02 6.99
CA TYR A 360 6.18 5.09 6.85
C TYR A 360 5.45 4.88 8.18
N LYS A 361 6.15 4.52 9.26
CA LYS A 361 5.55 4.31 10.58
C LYS A 361 4.80 5.55 11.10
N GLY A 362 5.32 6.74 10.83
CA GLY A 362 4.70 8.00 11.26
C GLY A 362 3.49 8.42 10.41
N PHE A 363 3.53 8.16 9.12
CA PHE A 363 2.60 8.76 8.18
C PHE A 363 1.94 7.76 7.21
N GLY A 364 2.34 6.49 7.19
CA GLY A 364 1.82 5.48 6.26
C GLY A 364 0.31 5.32 6.34
N ARG A 365 -0.25 5.25 7.55
CA ARG A 365 -1.70 5.23 7.79
C ARG A 365 -2.39 6.46 7.19
N TRP A 366 -1.83 7.66 7.42
CA TRP A 366 -2.43 8.92 7.00
C TRP A 366 -2.31 9.14 5.50
N SER A 367 -1.17 8.79 4.92
CA SER A 367 -0.98 8.84 3.47
C SER A 367 -1.90 7.84 2.76
N SER A 368 -2.14 6.66 3.35
CA SER A 368 -3.06 5.64 2.81
C SER A 368 -4.53 6.09 2.81
N VAL A 369 -4.92 7.05 3.66
CA VAL A 369 -6.25 7.69 3.54
C VAL A 369 -6.39 8.42 2.21
N CYS A 370 -5.33 9.06 1.71
CA CYS A 370 -5.36 9.74 0.41
C CYS A 370 -5.58 8.75 -0.73
N SER A 371 -4.84 7.62 -0.76
CA SER A 371 -5.05 6.61 -1.80
C SER A 371 -6.43 5.94 -1.71
N ALA A 372 -6.93 5.68 -0.50
CA ALA A 372 -8.28 5.14 -0.31
C ALA A 372 -9.38 6.09 -0.81
N ILE A 373 -9.23 7.41 -0.62
CA ILE A 373 -10.14 8.43 -1.18
C ILE A 373 -10.05 8.45 -2.73
N VAL A 374 -8.86 8.26 -3.29
CA VAL A 374 -8.71 8.14 -4.75
C VAL A 374 -9.37 6.87 -5.27
N CYS A 375 -9.24 5.73 -4.57
CA CYS A 375 -9.97 4.51 -4.91
C CYS A 375 -11.49 4.77 -4.95
N TRP A 376 -12.04 5.44 -3.93
CA TRP A 376 -13.44 5.87 -3.95
C TRP A 376 -13.77 6.67 -5.21
N ALA A 377 -12.93 7.63 -5.60
CA ALA A 377 -13.21 8.49 -6.78
C ALA A 377 -13.22 7.69 -8.09
N LEU A 378 -12.34 6.71 -8.24
CA LEU A 378 -12.31 5.81 -9.40
C LEU A 378 -13.56 4.93 -9.43
N ILE A 379 -13.95 4.35 -8.29
CA ILE A 379 -15.14 3.51 -8.16
C ILE A 379 -16.42 4.29 -8.46
N ALA A 380 -16.53 5.49 -7.90
CA ALA A 380 -17.69 6.37 -8.13
C ALA A 380 -17.81 6.82 -9.61
N ALA A 381 -16.74 6.75 -10.38
CA ALA A 381 -16.72 7.10 -11.80
C ALA A 381 -17.11 5.90 -12.70
N GLU A 382 -17.07 4.67 -12.20
CA GLU A 382 -17.44 3.46 -12.94
C GLU A 382 -18.95 3.25 -13.05
#